data_87f5a1abd455c03e1b261d61c6805429
#
_entry.id   87f5a1abd455c03e1b261d61c6805429
#
_cell.length_a   1.000
_cell.length_b   1.000
_cell.length_c   1.000
_cell.angle_alpha   90.00
_cell.angle_beta   90.00
_cell.angle_gamma   90.00
#
_symmetry.space_group_name_H-M   'P 1'
#
loop_
_entity.id
_entity.type
_entity.pdbx_description
1 polymer ?
#
loop_
_entity_poly.entity_id
_entity_poly.type
_entity_poly.pdbx_seq_one_letter_code
_entity_poly.pdbx_strand_id
1 'polypeptide(L)'
;MSRKRTTIISAVILGSVAIASFFIMSQKTAHIYGSSAPKFVSVVVDGFPMSYPSVTELTVGGFIDGLGMDISSQDDVFPSRDVLLSSGMNIIVNRLKTVSIRADGETREIKTNARTSGEALMETDITLREEDLVAPAREALLSRSEKITVTRVEIREESTEKKIAFETKTKEDDTLSWRKKVTEQKGEYGIRTYRYRVSYHDGKEVARKLLGSEVTKEPVTEIVVQGTYVKTGKAVRGMGTWYSYTGKRAAASLSLPLGSYARVTNPANGKSVIVVINDRGPYGKGRIIDLDKVAFEEIASLGAGVIDVKVEPVLN
;
A
#
# COMPACT_ATOMS: atom_id res chain seq x y z
N MET A 1 6.07 -104.35 -5.17
CA MET A 1 6.01 -102.94 -5.48
C MET A 1 4.57 -102.55 -5.85
N SER A 2 3.81 -102.09 -4.93
CA SER A 2 2.55 -101.34 -5.23
C SER A 2 1.96 -100.85 -3.90
N ARG A 3 2.16 -99.64 -3.54
CA ARG A 3 1.46 -98.92 -2.47
C ARG A 3 1.56 -97.36 -2.70
N LYS A 4 0.87 -96.89 -3.75
CA LYS A 4 0.75 -95.39 -3.94
C LYS A 4 -0.51 -95.00 -4.72
N ARG A 5 -1.58 -95.74 -4.76
CA ARG A 5 -2.79 -95.32 -5.49
C ARG A 5 -4.07 -95.16 -4.68
N THR A 6 -4.07 -95.43 -3.39
CA THR A 6 -5.29 -95.39 -2.55
C THR A 6 -5.49 -94.15 -1.75
N THR A 7 -4.48 -93.27 -1.65
CA THR A 7 -4.53 -92.06 -0.74
C THR A 7 -5.06 -90.77 -1.43
N ILE A 8 -5.16 -90.76 -2.78
CA ILE A 8 -5.58 -89.55 -3.52
C ILE A 8 -7.10 -89.46 -3.69
N ILE A 9 -7.82 -90.61 -3.67
CA ILE A 9 -9.28 -90.59 -3.88
C ILE A 9 -10.04 -90.17 -2.61
N SER A 10 -9.53 -90.41 -1.45
CA SER A 10 -10.15 -89.96 -0.15
C SER A 10 -10.02 -88.47 0.09
N ALA A 11 -8.98 -87.81 -0.39
CA ALA A 11 -8.79 -86.38 -0.22
C ALA A 11 -9.69 -85.53 -1.13
N VAL A 12 -10.04 -86.04 -2.32
CA VAL A 12 -10.90 -85.33 -3.27
C VAL A 12 -12.38 -85.38 -2.85
N ILE A 13 -12.82 -86.40 -2.17
CA ILE A 13 -14.22 -86.52 -1.70
C ILE A 13 -14.43 -85.69 -0.46
N LEU A 14 -13.48 -85.56 0.44
CA LEU A 14 -13.54 -84.63 1.61
C LEU A 14 -13.50 -83.19 1.20
N GLY A 15 -12.74 -82.83 0.16
CA GLY A 15 -12.66 -81.45 -0.36
C GLY A 15 -13.97 -80.98 -1.02
N SER A 16 -14.65 -81.89 -1.75
CA SER A 16 -15.92 -81.58 -2.43
C SER A 16 -17.10 -81.42 -1.48
N VAL A 17 -17.15 -82.17 -0.38
CA VAL A 17 -18.16 -81.97 0.68
C VAL A 17 -17.96 -80.69 1.48
N ALA A 18 -16.70 -80.27 1.75
CA ALA A 18 -16.41 -79.05 2.42
C ALA A 18 -16.72 -77.79 1.57
N ILE A 19 -16.45 -77.85 0.25
CA ILE A 19 -16.78 -76.76 -0.69
C ILE A 19 -18.31 -76.65 -0.88
N ALA A 20 -19.02 -77.77 -0.98
CA ALA A 20 -20.48 -77.74 -1.08
C ALA A 20 -21.14 -77.24 0.22
N SER A 21 -20.61 -77.58 1.38
CA SER A 21 -21.11 -77.07 2.65
C SER A 21 -20.82 -75.60 2.83
N PHE A 22 -19.64 -75.12 2.41
CA PHE A 22 -19.32 -73.68 2.42
C PHE A 22 -20.16 -72.88 1.46
N PHE A 23 -20.45 -73.42 0.26
CA PHE A 23 -21.31 -72.75 -0.74
C PHE A 23 -22.78 -72.71 -0.28
N ILE A 24 -23.27 -73.78 0.37
CA ILE A 24 -24.63 -73.82 0.94
C ILE A 24 -24.71 -72.88 2.16
N MET A 25 -23.66 -72.78 2.97
CA MET A 25 -23.61 -71.83 4.12
C MET A 25 -23.48 -70.40 3.63
N SER A 26 -22.71 -70.13 2.55
CA SER A 26 -22.59 -68.82 1.92
C SER A 26 -23.91 -68.37 1.29
N GLN A 27 -24.68 -69.24 0.70
CA GLN A 27 -25.99 -68.90 0.19
C GLN A 27 -27.05 -68.64 1.28
N LYS A 28 -26.95 -69.34 2.41
CA LYS A 28 -27.84 -69.06 3.56
C LYS A 28 -27.48 -67.73 4.27
N THR A 29 -26.22 -67.33 4.30
CA THR A 29 -25.82 -66.02 4.81
C THR A 29 -26.15 -64.88 3.86
N ALA A 30 -26.18 -65.09 2.55
CA ALA A 30 -26.60 -64.08 1.59
C ALA A 30 -28.10 -63.70 1.72
N HIS A 31 -28.93 -64.59 2.20
CA HIS A 31 -30.34 -64.30 2.47
C HIS A 31 -30.62 -63.49 3.77
N ILE A 32 -29.62 -63.37 4.65
CA ILE A 32 -29.81 -62.63 5.89
C ILE A 32 -29.58 -61.10 5.68
N TYR A 33 -28.86 -60.72 4.63
CA TYR A 33 -28.59 -59.31 4.33
C TYR A 33 -29.74 -58.58 3.60
N GLY A 34 -30.76 -59.27 3.21
CA GLY A 34 -31.97 -58.73 2.58
C GLY A 34 -33.17 -58.67 3.52
N SER A 35 -32.96 -58.65 4.84
CA SER A 35 -34.09 -58.61 5.79
C SER A 35 -34.75 -57.22 5.76
N SER A 36 -36.10 -57.23 5.76
CA SER A 36 -36.91 -56.01 5.93
C SER A 36 -36.91 -55.53 7.43
N ALA A 37 -35.99 -56.04 8.24
CA ALA A 37 -35.81 -55.55 9.60
C ALA A 37 -35.35 -54.08 9.61
N PRO A 38 -35.90 -53.27 10.51
CA PRO A 38 -35.52 -51.85 10.62
C PRO A 38 -34.00 -51.68 10.84
N LYS A 39 -33.39 -50.81 10.06
CA LYS A 39 -31.97 -50.49 10.07
C LYS A 39 -31.72 -49.07 10.56
N PHE A 40 -30.64 -48.83 11.23
CA PHE A 40 -30.19 -47.48 11.51
C PHE A 40 -29.27 -47.04 10.36
N VAL A 41 -29.56 -45.88 9.73
CA VAL A 41 -28.78 -45.33 8.61
C VAL A 41 -28.51 -43.85 8.86
N SER A 42 -27.29 -43.43 8.61
CA SER A 42 -26.91 -42.02 8.57
C SER A 42 -26.76 -41.54 7.13
N VAL A 43 -27.24 -40.33 6.84
CA VAL A 43 -27.07 -39.70 5.52
C VAL A 43 -26.44 -38.35 5.70
N VAL A 44 -25.48 -38.04 4.87
CA VAL A 44 -24.86 -36.70 4.80
C VAL A 44 -25.14 -36.13 3.42
N VAL A 45 -25.98 -35.09 3.33
CA VAL A 45 -26.32 -34.42 2.09
C VAL A 45 -25.62 -33.08 2.04
N ASP A 46 -24.71 -32.87 1.06
CA ASP A 46 -23.89 -31.67 0.92
C ASP A 46 -23.15 -31.25 2.21
N GLY A 47 -22.73 -32.23 3.00
CA GLY A 47 -22.06 -32.02 4.28
C GLY A 47 -23.00 -31.91 5.49
N PHE A 48 -24.31 -31.91 5.32
CA PHE A 48 -25.28 -31.86 6.42
C PHE A 48 -25.71 -33.26 6.87
N PRO A 49 -25.38 -33.71 8.08
CA PRO A 49 -25.71 -35.04 8.58
C PRO A 49 -27.17 -35.15 9.04
N MET A 50 -27.79 -36.27 8.70
CA MET A 50 -29.11 -36.66 9.16
C MET A 50 -29.08 -38.15 9.57
N SER A 51 -29.93 -38.55 10.52
CA SER A 51 -29.97 -39.94 11.02
C SER A 51 -31.38 -40.50 10.96
N TYR A 52 -31.50 -41.71 10.52
CA TYR A 52 -32.75 -42.43 10.33
C TYR A 52 -32.71 -43.75 11.11
N PRO A 53 -33.41 -43.82 12.27
CA PRO A 53 -33.27 -44.95 13.19
C PRO A 53 -34.07 -46.19 12.78
N SER A 54 -34.98 -46.10 11.79
CA SER A 54 -35.80 -47.22 11.39
C SER A 54 -36.04 -47.20 9.89
N VAL A 55 -35.13 -47.77 9.13
CA VAL A 55 -35.15 -47.85 7.67
C VAL A 55 -35.44 -49.28 7.26
N THR A 56 -36.43 -49.50 6.40
CA THR A 56 -36.89 -50.83 5.96
C THR A 56 -36.51 -51.16 4.51
N GLU A 57 -36.12 -50.17 3.73
CA GLU A 57 -35.69 -50.31 2.33
C GLU A 57 -34.53 -51.26 2.19
N LEU A 58 -34.44 -51.95 1.02
CA LEU A 58 -33.41 -52.94 0.78
C LEU A 58 -32.11 -52.36 0.23
N THR A 59 -32.19 -51.27 -0.56
CA THR A 59 -31.05 -50.66 -1.23
C THR A 59 -30.88 -49.21 -0.86
N VAL A 60 -29.66 -48.66 -1.06
CA VAL A 60 -29.35 -47.24 -0.91
C VAL A 60 -30.27 -46.41 -1.79
N GLY A 61 -30.46 -46.79 -3.07
CA GLY A 61 -31.33 -46.08 -4.01
C GLY A 61 -32.77 -46.03 -3.55
N GLY A 62 -33.36 -47.15 -3.15
CA GLY A 62 -34.74 -47.20 -2.65
C GLY A 62 -34.95 -46.32 -1.42
N PHE A 63 -33.97 -46.30 -0.51
CA PHE A 63 -34.02 -45.44 0.68
C PHE A 63 -33.94 -43.95 0.32
N ILE A 64 -32.98 -43.55 -0.54
CA ILE A 64 -32.84 -42.16 -0.98
C ILE A 64 -34.08 -41.66 -1.69
N ASP A 65 -34.65 -42.45 -2.58
CA ASP A 65 -35.89 -42.10 -3.32
C ASP A 65 -37.07 -41.90 -2.36
N GLY A 66 -37.11 -42.74 -1.30
CA GLY A 66 -38.11 -42.60 -0.23
C GLY A 66 -37.99 -41.37 0.67
N LEU A 67 -36.85 -40.68 0.68
CA LEU A 67 -36.66 -39.49 1.49
C LEU A 67 -37.45 -38.26 1.01
N GLY A 68 -37.97 -38.27 -0.23
CA GLY A 68 -38.65 -37.11 -0.82
C GLY A 68 -37.73 -35.89 -1.03
N MET A 69 -36.43 -36.11 -1.02
CA MET A 69 -35.45 -35.05 -1.30
C MET A 69 -35.24 -34.95 -2.80
N ASP A 70 -34.97 -33.74 -3.27
CA ASP A 70 -34.60 -33.51 -4.69
C ASP A 70 -33.17 -34.03 -4.94
N ILE A 71 -33.03 -35.34 -5.11
CA ILE A 71 -31.79 -36.04 -5.39
C ILE A 71 -31.96 -36.73 -6.77
N SER A 72 -31.18 -36.29 -7.74
CA SER A 72 -31.23 -36.73 -9.13
C SER A 72 -30.25 -37.87 -9.42
N SER A 73 -30.34 -38.44 -10.60
CA SER A 73 -29.36 -39.44 -11.09
C SER A 73 -27.98 -38.81 -11.41
N GLN A 74 -27.88 -37.47 -11.44
CA GLN A 74 -26.64 -36.78 -11.69
C GLN A 74 -25.89 -36.44 -10.39
N ASP A 75 -26.55 -36.67 -9.26
CA ASP A 75 -25.94 -36.44 -7.93
C ASP A 75 -25.00 -37.63 -7.61
N ASP A 76 -23.89 -37.33 -6.97
CA ASP A 76 -22.94 -38.34 -6.51
C ASP A 76 -23.44 -38.95 -5.19
N VAL A 77 -23.62 -40.30 -5.21
CA VAL A 77 -24.13 -41.07 -4.08
C VAL A 77 -23.14 -42.16 -3.70
N PHE A 78 -22.65 -42.13 -2.48
CA PHE A 78 -21.76 -43.16 -1.97
C PHE A 78 -22.31 -43.78 -0.66
N PRO A 79 -22.38 -45.11 -0.48
CA PRO A 79 -22.18 -46.15 -1.52
C PRO A 79 -23.20 -46.01 -2.67
N SER A 80 -22.92 -46.67 -3.81
CA SER A 80 -23.77 -46.59 -5.00
C SER A 80 -25.21 -47.08 -4.72
N ARG A 81 -26.17 -46.58 -5.52
CA ARG A 81 -27.61 -46.78 -5.29
C ARG A 81 -28.07 -48.23 -5.27
N ASP A 82 -27.31 -49.16 -5.90
CA ASP A 82 -27.60 -50.60 -5.98
C ASP A 82 -27.11 -51.39 -4.75
N VAL A 83 -26.31 -50.78 -3.89
CA VAL A 83 -25.79 -51.43 -2.69
C VAL A 83 -26.92 -51.69 -1.68
N LEU A 84 -26.88 -52.90 -1.09
CA LEU A 84 -27.83 -53.32 -0.05
C LEU A 84 -27.58 -52.52 1.24
N LEU A 85 -28.64 -52.03 1.82
CA LEU A 85 -28.57 -51.29 3.12
C LEU A 85 -28.24 -52.24 4.25
N SER A 86 -27.33 -51.79 5.10
CA SER A 86 -27.02 -52.45 6.39
C SER A 86 -27.17 -51.43 7.54
N SER A 87 -27.43 -51.93 8.74
CA SER A 87 -27.49 -51.08 9.93
C SER A 87 -26.10 -50.52 10.23
N GLY A 88 -26.08 -49.22 10.55
CA GLY A 88 -24.82 -48.45 10.78
C GLY A 88 -24.20 -47.87 9.50
N MET A 89 -24.84 -48.05 8.33
CA MET A 89 -24.35 -47.50 7.06
C MET A 89 -24.39 -45.98 7.09
N ASN A 90 -23.34 -45.36 6.58
CA ASN A 90 -23.30 -43.93 6.31
C ASN A 90 -23.36 -43.69 4.80
N ILE A 91 -24.36 -42.94 4.35
CA ILE A 91 -24.57 -42.61 2.95
C ILE A 91 -24.19 -41.13 2.78
N ILE A 92 -23.38 -40.85 1.77
CA ILE A 92 -22.98 -39.52 1.39
C ILE A 92 -23.61 -39.16 0.07
N VAL A 93 -24.28 -38.02 -0.01
CA VAL A 93 -24.91 -37.48 -1.22
C VAL A 93 -24.32 -36.08 -1.48
N ASN A 94 -23.65 -35.94 -2.61
CA ASN A 94 -23.19 -34.65 -3.11
C ASN A 94 -24.01 -34.25 -4.32
N ARG A 95 -24.84 -33.25 -4.23
CA ARG A 95 -25.75 -32.84 -5.29
C ARG A 95 -25.00 -32.03 -6.36
N LEU A 96 -25.41 -32.26 -7.63
CA LEU A 96 -24.89 -31.47 -8.74
C LEU A 96 -25.30 -30.01 -8.58
N LYS A 97 -24.31 -29.10 -8.58
CA LYS A 97 -24.47 -27.67 -8.39
C LYS A 97 -23.98 -26.92 -9.63
N THR A 98 -24.58 -25.76 -9.91
CA THR A 98 -24.02 -24.81 -10.87
C THR A 98 -23.31 -23.70 -10.10
N VAL A 99 -22.01 -23.59 -10.28
CA VAL A 99 -21.17 -22.64 -9.56
C VAL A 99 -20.55 -21.65 -10.54
N SER A 100 -20.68 -20.37 -10.24
CA SER A 100 -20.06 -19.30 -11.00
C SER A 100 -18.73 -18.93 -10.35
N ILE A 101 -17.62 -19.13 -11.05
CA ILE A 101 -16.26 -18.85 -10.58
C ILE A 101 -15.71 -17.61 -11.26
N ARG A 102 -15.36 -16.59 -10.49
CA ARG A 102 -14.68 -15.40 -10.97
C ARG A 102 -13.22 -15.43 -10.54
N ALA A 103 -12.31 -15.41 -11.50
CA ALA A 103 -10.87 -15.34 -11.31
C ALA A 103 -10.20 -14.61 -12.47
N ASP A 104 -9.13 -13.87 -12.23
CA ASP A 104 -8.30 -13.22 -13.26
C ASP A 104 -9.09 -12.30 -14.22
N GLY A 105 -10.17 -11.70 -13.73
CA GLY A 105 -11.07 -10.83 -14.51
C GLY A 105 -12.13 -11.56 -15.32
N GLU A 106 -12.09 -12.89 -15.40
CA GLU A 106 -13.06 -13.73 -16.10
C GLU A 106 -14.07 -14.35 -15.13
N THR A 107 -15.24 -14.69 -15.67
CA THR A 107 -16.27 -15.46 -14.94
C THR A 107 -16.63 -16.68 -15.77
N ARG A 108 -16.58 -17.86 -15.15
CA ARG A 108 -16.92 -19.15 -15.76
C ARG A 108 -17.97 -19.85 -14.92
N GLU A 109 -18.89 -20.55 -15.57
CA GLU A 109 -19.84 -21.44 -14.89
C GLU A 109 -19.41 -22.88 -15.05
N ILE A 110 -19.41 -23.62 -13.96
CA ILE A 110 -19.14 -25.05 -13.94
C ILE A 110 -20.31 -25.80 -13.28
N LYS A 111 -20.48 -27.04 -13.67
CA LYS A 111 -21.34 -28.01 -12.97
C LYS A 111 -20.43 -28.92 -12.16
N THR A 112 -20.69 -29.05 -10.87
CA THR A 112 -19.83 -29.78 -9.94
C THR A 112 -20.65 -30.47 -8.85
N ASN A 113 -20.18 -31.60 -8.37
CA ASN A 113 -20.65 -32.25 -7.16
C ASN A 113 -19.77 -31.90 -5.95
N ALA A 114 -18.81 -31.01 -6.11
CA ALA A 114 -17.94 -30.54 -5.05
C ALA A 114 -18.73 -30.03 -3.84
N ARG A 115 -18.24 -30.30 -2.64
CA ARG A 115 -18.88 -29.89 -1.40
C ARG A 115 -18.42 -28.51 -0.95
N THR A 116 -17.18 -28.16 -1.26
CA THR A 116 -16.55 -26.91 -0.82
C THR A 116 -16.07 -26.06 -1.99
N SER A 117 -15.85 -24.76 -1.73
CA SER A 117 -15.27 -23.84 -2.72
C SER A 117 -13.90 -24.32 -3.20
N GLY A 118 -13.09 -24.88 -2.28
CA GLY A 118 -11.76 -25.40 -2.63
C GLY A 118 -11.83 -26.61 -3.55
N GLU A 119 -12.74 -27.58 -3.27
CA GLU A 119 -12.94 -28.74 -4.13
C GLU A 119 -13.41 -28.33 -5.54
N ALA A 120 -14.35 -27.38 -5.65
CA ALA A 120 -14.82 -26.87 -6.94
C ALA A 120 -13.71 -26.18 -7.74
N LEU A 121 -12.83 -25.45 -7.09
CA LEU A 121 -11.68 -24.81 -7.74
C LEU A 121 -10.65 -25.83 -8.24
N MET A 122 -10.47 -26.98 -7.55
CA MET A 122 -9.58 -28.06 -7.98
C MET A 122 -10.06 -28.73 -9.29
N GLU A 123 -11.34 -28.65 -9.63
CA GLU A 123 -11.90 -29.14 -10.89
C GLU A 123 -11.63 -28.21 -12.08
N THR A 124 -10.99 -27.08 -11.82
CA THR A 124 -10.64 -26.06 -12.82
C THR A 124 -9.13 -25.92 -12.99
N ASP A 125 -8.70 -25.22 -14.03
CA ASP A 125 -7.28 -24.85 -14.28
C ASP A 125 -6.82 -23.66 -13.43
N ILE A 126 -7.63 -23.20 -12.47
CA ILE A 126 -7.31 -22.05 -11.64
C ILE A 126 -6.35 -22.48 -10.54
N THR A 127 -5.07 -22.26 -10.75
CA THR A 127 -4.05 -22.48 -9.72
C THR A 127 -4.10 -21.39 -8.68
N LEU A 128 -4.33 -21.77 -7.42
CA LEU A 128 -4.30 -20.83 -6.27
C LEU A 128 -2.89 -20.68 -5.73
N ARG A 129 -2.50 -19.44 -5.43
CA ARG A 129 -1.29 -19.10 -4.67
C ARG A 129 -1.61 -19.09 -3.18
N GLU A 130 -0.57 -19.05 -2.34
CA GLU A 130 -0.72 -19.09 -0.88
C GLU A 130 -1.50 -17.89 -0.36
N GLU A 131 -1.21 -16.71 -0.87
CA GLU A 131 -1.82 -15.45 -0.44
C GLU A 131 -3.17 -15.16 -1.10
N ASP A 132 -3.58 -15.93 -2.14
CA ASP A 132 -4.82 -15.67 -2.86
C ASP A 132 -6.04 -15.82 -1.94
N LEU A 133 -6.94 -14.85 -2.00
CA LEU A 133 -8.19 -14.86 -1.24
C LEU A 133 -9.29 -15.56 -2.04
N VAL A 134 -10.02 -16.43 -1.36
CA VAL A 134 -11.18 -17.13 -1.93
C VAL A 134 -12.41 -16.78 -1.11
N ALA A 135 -13.47 -16.33 -1.76
CA ALA A 135 -14.75 -16.04 -1.13
C ALA A 135 -15.90 -16.76 -1.89
N PRO A 136 -16.70 -17.59 -1.20
CA PRO A 136 -16.56 -18.07 0.17
C PRO A 136 -15.22 -18.79 0.42
N ALA A 137 -14.82 -18.91 1.72
CA ALA A 137 -13.56 -19.57 2.09
C ALA A 137 -13.44 -20.98 1.45
N ARG A 138 -12.18 -21.47 1.28
CA ARG A 138 -11.93 -22.76 0.61
C ARG A 138 -12.69 -23.91 1.23
N GLU A 139 -12.87 -23.89 2.55
CA GLU A 139 -13.54 -24.89 3.36
C GLU A 139 -15.07 -24.69 3.46
N ALA A 140 -15.58 -23.57 2.92
CA ALA A 140 -17.00 -23.27 2.97
C ALA A 140 -17.80 -24.24 2.11
N LEU A 141 -18.89 -24.77 2.67
CA LEU A 141 -19.83 -25.62 1.95
C LEU A 141 -20.55 -24.83 0.86
N LEU A 142 -20.65 -25.41 -0.32
CA LEU A 142 -21.29 -24.78 -1.48
C LEU A 142 -22.80 -24.97 -1.46
N SER A 143 -23.54 -23.91 -1.73
CA SER A 143 -24.97 -23.96 -2.07
C SER A 143 -25.20 -24.32 -3.56
N ARG A 144 -26.46 -24.57 -3.95
CA ARG A 144 -26.78 -24.97 -5.35
C ARG A 144 -26.43 -23.95 -6.42
N SER A 145 -26.37 -22.67 -6.07
CA SER A 145 -26.08 -21.56 -6.98
C SER A 145 -25.09 -20.61 -6.29
N GLU A 146 -23.86 -21.06 -6.09
CA GLU A 146 -22.84 -20.31 -5.39
C GLU A 146 -21.98 -19.53 -6.37
N LYS A 147 -21.49 -18.37 -5.90
CA LYS A 147 -20.49 -17.59 -6.62
C LYS A 147 -19.19 -17.64 -5.85
N ILE A 148 -18.18 -18.25 -6.44
CA ILE A 148 -16.81 -18.25 -5.91
C ILE A 148 -16.04 -17.09 -6.55
N THR A 149 -15.37 -16.28 -5.73
CA THR A 149 -14.49 -15.24 -6.22
C THR A 149 -13.07 -15.52 -5.73
N VAL A 150 -12.13 -15.59 -6.65
CA VAL A 150 -10.69 -15.65 -6.38
C VAL A 150 -10.12 -14.27 -6.61
N THR A 151 -9.51 -13.69 -5.56
CA THR A 151 -8.79 -12.42 -5.65
C THR A 151 -7.30 -12.71 -5.60
N ARG A 152 -6.55 -12.31 -6.62
CA ARG A 152 -5.10 -12.45 -6.66
C ARG A 152 -4.45 -11.47 -5.72
N VAL A 153 -3.65 -11.98 -4.78
CA VAL A 153 -2.89 -11.15 -3.84
C VAL A 153 -1.42 -11.17 -4.22
N GLU A 154 -0.84 -9.97 -4.32
CA GLU A 154 0.59 -9.81 -4.53
C GLU A 154 1.16 -8.81 -3.52
N ILE A 155 2.27 -9.17 -2.88
CA ILE A 155 2.98 -8.32 -1.93
C ILE A 155 4.35 -8.00 -2.52
N ARG A 156 4.65 -6.68 -2.65
CA ARG A 156 5.93 -6.19 -3.18
C ARG A 156 6.58 -5.24 -2.20
N GLU A 157 7.90 -5.16 -2.24
CA GLU A 157 8.64 -4.05 -1.64
C GLU A 157 8.93 -3.00 -2.70
N GLU A 158 8.58 -1.76 -2.42
CA GLU A 158 8.77 -0.61 -3.30
C GLU A 158 9.54 0.48 -2.58
N SER A 159 10.34 1.21 -3.35
CA SER A 159 11.09 2.35 -2.86
C SER A 159 10.68 3.62 -3.57
N THR A 160 10.59 4.72 -2.81
CA THR A 160 10.35 6.07 -3.34
C THR A 160 11.38 7.04 -2.78
N GLU A 161 11.84 7.95 -3.62
CA GLU A 161 12.80 8.97 -3.23
C GLU A 161 12.13 10.32 -3.03
N LYS A 162 12.56 11.05 -1.99
CA LYS A 162 12.20 12.45 -1.77
C LYS A 162 13.44 13.29 -1.61
N LYS A 163 13.43 14.47 -2.25
CA LYS A 163 14.51 15.45 -2.10
C LYS A 163 14.50 16.06 -0.71
N ILE A 164 15.69 16.22 -0.13
CA ILE A 164 15.94 16.98 1.08
C ILE A 164 16.51 18.34 0.65
N ALA A 165 15.89 19.43 1.04
CA ALA A 165 16.38 20.76 0.72
C ALA A 165 17.73 21.01 1.40
N PHE A 166 18.61 21.74 0.69
CA PHE A 166 19.85 22.24 1.25
C PHE A 166 19.62 23.59 1.95
N GLU A 167 20.52 23.95 2.85
CA GLU A 167 20.58 25.26 3.48
C GLU A 167 21.44 26.22 2.67
N THR A 168 21.12 27.51 2.66
CA THR A 168 21.96 28.57 2.10
C THR A 168 22.56 29.36 3.25
N LYS A 169 23.90 29.42 3.32
CA LYS A 169 24.67 30.25 4.26
C LYS A 169 25.29 31.42 3.53
N THR A 170 25.15 32.61 4.12
CA THR A 170 25.79 33.81 3.60
C THR A 170 27.03 34.12 4.43
N LYS A 171 28.16 34.33 3.74
CA LYS A 171 29.41 34.89 4.31
C LYS A 171 29.58 36.32 3.82
N GLU A 172 30.11 37.18 4.63
CA GLU A 172 30.47 38.55 4.24
C GLU A 172 31.94 38.60 3.82
N ASP A 173 32.23 39.43 2.82
CA ASP A 173 33.57 39.69 2.31
C ASP A 173 33.74 41.21 2.10
N ASP A 174 34.66 41.80 2.84
CA ASP A 174 34.97 43.22 2.82
C ASP A 174 35.90 43.63 1.66
N THR A 175 36.37 42.66 0.89
CA THR A 175 37.13 42.89 -0.35
C THR A 175 36.25 42.86 -1.60
N LEU A 176 35.10 42.21 -1.51
CA LEU A 176 34.13 42.12 -2.58
C LEU A 176 33.22 43.38 -2.59
N SER A 177 32.99 43.92 -3.77
CA SER A 177 32.13 45.11 -3.97
C SER A 177 30.77 44.94 -3.32
N TRP A 178 30.30 45.97 -2.65
CA TRP A 178 29.00 46.03 -1.97
C TRP A 178 27.87 45.55 -2.92
N ARG A 179 26.94 44.75 -2.35
CA ARG A 179 25.84 44.08 -3.04
C ARG A 179 26.24 43.01 -4.08
N LYS A 180 27.50 42.87 -4.42
CA LYS A 180 27.94 41.74 -5.28
C LYS A 180 27.82 40.47 -4.48
N LYS A 181 27.25 39.45 -5.13
CA LYS A 181 27.13 38.09 -4.59
C LYS A 181 27.89 37.11 -5.47
N VAL A 182 28.63 36.20 -4.84
CA VAL A 182 29.34 35.14 -5.50
C VAL A 182 29.02 33.84 -4.81
N THR A 183 28.61 32.82 -5.55
CA THR A 183 28.39 31.51 -4.99
C THR A 183 29.74 30.82 -4.85
N GLU A 184 30.23 30.66 -3.63
CA GLU A 184 31.47 29.97 -3.29
C GLU A 184 31.28 28.46 -3.39
N GLN A 185 30.13 27.97 -2.90
CA GLN A 185 29.75 26.56 -2.96
C GLN A 185 28.31 26.46 -3.41
N LYS A 186 28.06 25.66 -4.47
CA LYS A 186 26.72 25.39 -4.97
C LYS A 186 26.02 24.39 -4.07
N GLY A 187 24.77 24.68 -3.69
CA GLY A 187 23.92 23.77 -2.96
C GLY A 187 23.47 22.57 -3.80
N GLU A 188 23.39 21.39 -3.18
CA GLU A 188 22.82 20.21 -3.80
C GLU A 188 21.73 19.61 -2.90
N TYR A 189 20.64 19.16 -3.53
CA TYR A 189 19.61 18.44 -2.82
C TYR A 189 20.11 17.10 -2.30
N GLY A 190 19.80 16.79 -1.05
CA GLY A 190 19.91 15.43 -0.53
C GLY A 190 18.77 14.55 -1.04
N ILE A 191 18.87 13.25 -0.76
CA ILE A 191 17.84 12.25 -1.11
C ILE A 191 17.55 11.42 0.12
N ARG A 192 16.26 11.27 0.43
CA ARG A 192 15.76 10.32 1.42
C ARG A 192 14.96 9.25 0.69
N THR A 193 15.35 8.01 0.84
CA THR A 193 14.68 6.83 0.28
C THR A 193 13.76 6.23 1.33
N TYR A 194 12.49 6.01 0.96
CA TYR A 194 11.47 5.36 1.76
C TYR A 194 11.21 3.98 1.19
N ARG A 195 11.20 2.95 2.03
CA ARG A 195 10.85 1.58 1.63
C ARG A 195 9.47 1.23 2.17
N TYR A 196 8.65 0.64 1.30
CA TYR A 196 7.27 0.28 1.60
C TYR A 196 7.03 -1.19 1.27
N ARG A 197 6.19 -1.85 2.05
CA ARG A 197 5.52 -3.09 1.67
C ARG A 197 4.15 -2.71 1.13
N VAL A 198 3.90 -3.08 -0.12
CA VAL A 198 2.67 -2.73 -0.84
C VAL A 198 1.92 -4.02 -1.18
N SER A 199 0.64 -4.06 -0.82
CA SER A 199 -0.24 -5.19 -1.13
C SER A 199 -1.18 -4.82 -2.26
N TYR A 200 -1.28 -5.70 -3.23
CA TYR A 200 -2.14 -5.55 -4.41
C TYR A 200 -3.19 -6.65 -4.42
N HIS A 201 -4.45 -6.29 -4.70
CA HIS A 201 -5.54 -7.21 -4.99
C HIS A 201 -5.96 -7.03 -6.45
N ASP A 202 -5.89 -8.11 -7.25
CA ASP A 202 -6.16 -8.08 -8.69
C ASP A 202 -5.43 -6.92 -9.40
N GLY A 203 -4.16 -6.69 -9.03
CA GLY A 203 -3.31 -5.63 -9.58
C GLY A 203 -3.59 -4.21 -9.07
N LYS A 204 -4.56 -4.01 -8.17
CA LYS A 204 -4.86 -2.72 -7.54
C LYS A 204 -4.23 -2.63 -6.16
N GLU A 205 -3.53 -1.53 -5.89
CA GLU A 205 -2.99 -1.27 -4.55
C GLU A 205 -4.13 -1.13 -3.53
N VAL A 206 -4.07 -1.94 -2.47
CA VAL A 206 -5.06 -1.94 -1.37
C VAL A 206 -4.43 -1.52 -0.04
N ALA A 207 -3.13 -1.69 0.12
CA ALA A 207 -2.43 -1.28 1.33
C ALA A 207 -0.98 -0.93 1.03
N ARG A 208 -0.46 0.11 1.71
CA ARG A 208 0.95 0.53 1.66
C ARG A 208 1.45 0.76 3.08
N LYS A 209 2.40 -0.02 3.52
CA LYS A 209 3.01 0.07 4.85
C LYS A 209 4.46 0.53 4.72
N LEU A 210 4.82 1.62 5.40
CA LEU A 210 6.21 2.06 5.51
C LEU A 210 7.02 1.04 6.31
N LEU A 211 8.12 0.55 5.74
CA LEU A 211 9.08 -0.35 6.40
C LEU A 211 10.23 0.44 7.05
N GLY A 212 10.62 1.55 6.43
CA GLY A 212 11.70 2.40 6.93
C GLY A 212 12.07 3.49 5.94
N SER A 213 12.93 4.40 6.38
CA SER A 213 13.54 5.39 5.49
C SER A 213 14.98 5.65 5.89
N GLU A 214 15.80 5.98 4.92
CA GLU A 214 17.21 6.34 5.12
C GLU A 214 17.60 7.53 4.25
N VAL A 215 18.58 8.30 4.68
CA VAL A 215 19.17 9.34 3.85
C VAL A 215 20.25 8.68 2.99
N THR A 216 19.96 8.54 1.69
CA THR A 216 20.88 7.93 0.72
C THR A 216 21.86 8.94 0.12
N LYS A 217 21.51 10.24 0.17
CA LYS A 217 22.40 11.36 -0.17
C LYS A 217 22.15 12.50 0.79
N GLU A 218 23.20 12.96 1.50
CA GLU A 218 23.11 14.15 2.33
C GLU A 218 23.05 15.44 1.47
N PRO A 219 22.29 16.47 1.88
CA PRO A 219 22.28 17.74 1.17
C PRO A 219 23.61 18.48 1.35
N VAL A 220 24.06 19.16 0.29
CA VAL A 220 25.22 20.05 0.35
C VAL A 220 24.77 21.48 0.55
N THR A 221 25.24 22.14 1.61
CA THR A 221 24.91 23.54 1.91
C THR A 221 25.42 24.46 0.80
N GLU A 222 24.57 25.38 0.34
CA GLU A 222 25.00 26.48 -0.51
C GLU A 222 25.73 27.54 0.30
N ILE A 223 26.86 28.06 -0.19
CA ILE A 223 27.60 29.18 0.41
C ILE A 223 27.62 30.33 -0.57
N VAL A 224 26.97 31.42 -0.20
CA VAL A 224 26.93 32.66 -0.96
C VAL A 224 27.78 33.69 -0.25
N VAL A 225 28.81 34.21 -0.90
CA VAL A 225 29.62 35.33 -0.39
C VAL A 225 28.99 36.64 -0.85
N GLN A 226 28.68 37.50 0.10
CA GLN A 226 28.11 38.82 -0.13
C GLN A 226 29.16 39.92 0.14
N GLY A 227 29.42 40.72 -0.87
CA GLY A 227 30.35 41.84 -0.76
C GLY A 227 29.83 42.96 0.14
N THR A 228 30.72 43.44 1.01
CA THR A 228 30.45 44.56 1.93
C THR A 228 31.37 45.75 1.67
N TYR A 229 32.36 45.65 0.75
CA TYR A 229 33.26 46.73 0.39
C TYR A 229 32.50 47.84 -0.35
N VAL A 230 32.41 49.02 0.31
CA VAL A 230 31.75 50.20 -0.24
C VAL A 230 32.83 51.18 -0.73
N LYS A 231 32.98 51.31 -2.02
CA LYS A 231 33.80 52.33 -2.66
C LYS A 231 33.00 53.63 -2.71
N THR A 232 33.53 54.71 -2.12
CA THR A 232 32.84 56.02 -2.12
C THR A 232 33.60 57.05 -2.94
N GLY A 233 32.83 58.00 -3.51
CA GLY A 233 33.39 59.15 -4.19
C GLY A 233 33.67 60.32 -3.24
N LYS A 234 33.85 61.49 -3.89
CA LYS A 234 34.16 62.74 -3.15
C LYS A 234 33.03 63.09 -2.18
N ALA A 235 33.41 63.29 -0.92
CA ALA A 235 32.50 63.69 0.15
C ALA A 235 32.03 65.16 0.01
N VAL A 236 30.73 65.38 0.27
CA VAL A 236 30.13 66.68 0.43
C VAL A 236 29.64 66.79 1.89
N ARG A 237 29.84 67.92 2.53
CA ARG A 237 29.40 68.19 3.91
C ARG A 237 28.30 69.26 3.88
N GLY A 238 27.30 69.15 4.75
CA GLY A 238 26.20 70.08 4.89
C GLY A 238 25.16 69.56 5.89
N MET A 239 24.01 70.18 5.91
CA MET A 239 22.92 69.77 6.79
C MET A 239 22.06 68.66 6.12
N GLY A 240 21.69 67.67 6.93
CA GLY A 240 20.72 66.62 6.63
C GLY A 240 19.48 66.76 7.49
N THR A 241 18.35 66.57 6.93
CA THR A 241 17.03 66.56 7.59
C THR A 241 16.31 65.24 7.33
N TRP A 242 15.10 65.11 7.86
CA TRP A 242 14.32 63.89 7.61
C TRP A 242 12.88 64.19 7.18
N TYR A 243 12.30 63.23 6.47
CA TYR A 243 10.89 63.20 6.08
C TYR A 243 10.33 61.78 6.27
N SER A 244 9.03 61.63 6.31
CA SER A 244 8.38 60.34 6.43
C SER A 244 7.60 60.06 5.13
N TYR A 245 8.13 59.17 4.29
CA TYR A 245 7.52 58.86 3.00
C TYR A 245 7.53 57.37 2.64
N THR A 246 8.69 56.78 2.55
CA THR A 246 8.79 55.39 2.03
C THR A 246 8.94 54.30 3.10
N GLY A 247 9.38 54.65 4.30
CA GLY A 247 9.73 53.72 5.35
C GLY A 247 10.94 52.82 5.01
N LYS A 248 11.81 53.29 4.11
CA LYS A 248 13.01 52.58 3.64
C LYS A 248 14.27 53.40 3.86
N ARG A 249 15.46 52.78 3.70
CA ARG A 249 16.74 53.48 3.63
C ARG A 249 16.82 54.27 2.32
N ALA A 250 16.15 55.40 2.27
CA ALA A 250 16.04 56.26 1.09
C ALA A 250 16.33 57.70 1.43
N ALA A 251 16.57 58.51 0.44
CA ALA A 251 16.80 59.96 0.63
C ALA A 251 16.44 60.75 -0.65
N ALA A 252 16.10 62.03 -0.46
CA ALA A 252 16.02 63.03 -1.52
C ALA A 252 17.35 63.79 -1.62
N SER A 253 17.83 64.00 -2.85
CA SER A 253 19.02 64.81 -3.16
C SER A 253 18.85 65.52 -4.49
N LEU A 254 19.33 66.78 -4.54
CA LEU A 254 19.38 67.56 -5.78
C LEU A 254 20.63 67.27 -6.61
N SER A 255 21.73 66.87 -5.95
CA SER A 255 23.04 66.70 -6.60
C SER A 255 23.35 65.29 -7.04
N LEU A 256 22.71 64.27 -6.43
CA LEU A 256 22.96 62.87 -6.75
C LEU A 256 21.89 62.32 -7.72
N PRO A 257 22.29 61.45 -8.63
CA PRO A 257 21.33 60.81 -9.55
C PRO A 257 20.24 59.99 -8.85
N LEU A 258 19.00 60.00 -9.35
CA LEU A 258 17.94 59.09 -8.90
C LEU A 258 18.36 57.64 -9.14
N GLY A 259 18.09 56.78 -8.16
CA GLY A 259 18.48 55.36 -8.19
C GLY A 259 19.91 55.10 -7.77
N SER A 260 20.78 56.12 -7.63
CA SER A 260 22.13 55.99 -7.07
C SER A 260 22.10 55.77 -5.56
N TYR A 261 23.21 55.32 -5.00
CA TYR A 261 23.37 55.13 -3.55
C TYR A 261 24.36 56.15 -2.98
N ALA A 262 24.13 56.54 -1.73
CA ALA A 262 25.04 57.42 -1.01
C ALA A 262 25.24 56.90 0.42
N ARG A 263 26.46 56.97 0.94
CA ARG A 263 26.76 56.81 2.34
C ARG A 263 26.61 58.14 3.02
N VAL A 264 25.72 58.23 4.00
CA VAL A 264 25.49 59.40 4.82
C VAL A 264 26.04 59.12 6.20
N THR A 265 26.98 59.93 6.64
CA THR A 265 27.65 59.79 7.94
C THR A 265 27.33 61.01 8.80
N ASN A 266 26.89 60.78 10.04
CA ASN A 266 26.83 61.82 11.07
C ASN A 266 28.20 61.97 11.72
N PRO A 267 28.93 63.10 11.52
CA PRO A 267 30.27 63.26 12.03
C PRO A 267 30.32 63.38 13.55
N ALA A 268 29.21 63.75 14.22
CA ALA A 268 29.16 63.90 15.65
C ALA A 268 29.26 62.59 16.44
N ASN A 269 28.80 61.49 15.84
CA ASN A 269 28.80 60.18 16.48
C ASN A 269 29.44 59.05 15.63
N GLY A 270 29.88 59.35 14.42
CA GLY A 270 30.51 58.39 13.50
C GLY A 270 29.56 57.40 12.84
N LYS A 271 28.27 57.39 13.17
CA LYS A 271 27.29 56.48 12.57
C LYS A 271 27.04 56.79 11.10
N SER A 272 26.85 55.81 10.30
CA SER A 272 26.55 55.98 8.89
C SER A 272 25.46 55.01 8.40
N VAL A 273 24.73 55.44 7.38
CA VAL A 273 23.72 54.64 6.65
C VAL A 273 23.92 54.78 5.15
N ILE A 274 23.68 53.71 4.41
CA ILE A 274 23.65 53.79 2.95
C ILE A 274 22.20 53.89 2.53
N VAL A 275 21.90 54.91 1.72
CA VAL A 275 20.55 55.22 1.23
C VAL A 275 20.52 55.21 -0.28
N VAL A 276 19.35 54.81 -0.83
CA VAL A 276 19.07 55.03 -2.24
C VAL A 276 18.47 56.44 -2.46
N ILE A 277 18.93 57.13 -3.47
CA ILE A 277 18.34 58.42 -3.87
C ILE A 277 17.07 58.14 -4.68
N ASN A 278 15.93 58.36 -4.07
CA ASN A 278 14.62 58.04 -4.66
C ASN A 278 13.74 59.28 -4.90
N ASP A 279 14.20 60.49 -4.44
CA ASP A 279 13.42 61.71 -4.56
C ASP A 279 14.35 62.94 -4.77
N ARG A 280 13.72 64.07 -5.09
CA ARG A 280 14.37 65.35 -5.30
C ARG A 280 14.09 66.31 -4.14
N GLY A 281 15.12 66.92 -3.64
CA GLY A 281 15.17 67.82 -2.49
C GLY A 281 16.50 67.65 -1.78
N PRO A 282 16.73 68.34 -0.65
CA PRO A 282 15.92 69.40 -0.05
C PRO A 282 16.04 70.74 -0.83
N TYR A 283 15.01 71.59 -0.72
CA TYR A 283 15.00 72.90 -1.30
C TYR A 283 15.39 74.02 -0.32
N GLY A 284 15.69 73.67 0.95
CA GLY A 284 16.08 74.61 1.99
C GLY A 284 17.56 74.99 1.94
N LYS A 285 17.88 76.25 2.24
CA LYS A 285 19.26 76.76 2.20
C LYS A 285 20.18 76.02 3.19
N GLY A 286 21.33 75.51 2.68
CA GLY A 286 22.36 74.80 3.46
C GLY A 286 22.08 73.32 3.68
N ARG A 287 20.89 72.80 3.32
CA ARG A 287 20.54 71.37 3.36
C ARG A 287 20.99 70.71 2.06
N ILE A 288 21.62 69.51 2.19
CA ILE A 288 22.17 68.78 1.02
C ILE A 288 21.50 67.44 0.80
N ILE A 289 20.77 66.93 1.84
CA ILE A 289 20.05 65.66 1.74
C ILE A 289 18.89 65.66 2.75
N ASP A 290 17.77 65.10 2.34
CA ASP A 290 16.65 64.76 3.24
C ASP A 290 16.54 63.24 3.30
N LEU A 291 16.72 62.66 4.49
CA LEU A 291 16.67 61.22 4.74
C LEU A 291 15.23 60.77 5.02
N ASP A 292 14.84 59.60 4.54
CA ASP A 292 13.63 58.96 5.07
C ASP A 292 13.83 58.71 6.58
N LYS A 293 12.75 58.82 7.35
CA LYS A 293 12.72 58.64 8.82
C LYS A 293 13.54 57.43 9.27
N VAL A 294 13.38 56.28 8.61
CA VAL A 294 14.09 55.03 8.94
C VAL A 294 15.60 55.19 8.79
N ALA A 295 16.06 55.84 7.73
CA ALA A 295 17.49 56.09 7.51
C ALA A 295 18.07 57.11 8.52
N PHE A 296 17.30 58.14 8.86
CA PHE A 296 17.74 59.16 9.84
C PHE A 296 17.88 58.57 11.24
N GLU A 297 16.93 57.70 11.67
CA GLU A 297 16.96 57.05 12.98
C GLU A 297 18.22 56.19 13.20
N GLU A 298 18.83 55.67 12.11
CA GLU A 298 20.07 54.90 12.22
C GLU A 298 21.29 55.77 12.61
N ILE A 299 21.28 57.06 12.27
CA ILE A 299 22.42 57.95 12.47
C ILE A 299 22.16 59.06 13.47
N ALA A 300 20.90 59.34 13.84
CA ALA A 300 20.54 60.37 14.81
C ALA A 300 19.15 60.14 15.42
N SER A 301 18.82 60.80 16.51
CA SER A 301 17.46 60.89 17.02
C SER A 301 16.60 61.78 16.15
N LEU A 302 15.35 61.38 15.86
CA LEU A 302 14.38 62.18 15.10
C LEU A 302 14.14 63.58 15.75
N GLY A 303 14.23 63.67 17.07
CA GLY A 303 14.10 64.91 17.81
C GLY A 303 15.17 65.94 17.47
N ALA A 304 16.30 65.57 16.90
CA ALA A 304 17.31 66.48 16.42
C ALA A 304 16.88 67.33 15.21
N GLY A 305 15.93 66.80 14.42
CA GLY A 305 15.36 67.46 13.23
C GLY A 305 16.35 67.70 12.10
N VAL A 306 17.45 68.40 12.39
CA VAL A 306 18.55 68.78 11.49
C VAL A 306 19.85 68.37 12.08
N ILE A 307 20.74 67.73 11.33
CA ILE A 307 22.11 67.39 11.78
C ILE A 307 23.14 67.70 10.70
N ASP A 308 24.39 67.93 11.11
CA ASP A 308 25.48 67.89 10.13
C ASP A 308 25.72 66.50 9.59
N VAL A 309 25.91 66.41 8.29
CA VAL A 309 26.20 65.14 7.62
C VAL A 309 27.35 65.27 6.61
N LYS A 310 28.04 64.13 6.44
CA LYS A 310 28.95 63.89 5.34
C LYS A 310 28.26 62.91 4.37
N VAL A 311 28.07 63.34 3.15
CA VAL A 311 27.44 62.55 2.09
C VAL A 311 28.49 62.14 1.06
N GLU A 312 28.63 60.87 0.79
CA GLU A 312 29.58 60.28 -0.15
C GLU A 312 28.80 59.41 -1.16
N PRO A 313 28.86 59.69 -2.46
CA PRO A 313 28.24 58.79 -3.45
C PRO A 313 28.91 57.41 -3.40
N VAL A 314 28.13 56.36 -3.50
CA VAL A 314 28.62 54.98 -3.63
C VAL A 314 28.90 54.72 -5.12
N LEU A 315 30.11 54.19 -5.41
CA LEU A 315 30.64 54.03 -6.77
C LEU A 315 30.62 52.58 -7.27
N ASN A 316 30.26 51.59 -6.41
CA ASN A 316 30.30 50.18 -6.72
C ASN A 316 28.98 49.47 -6.31
#